data_fd67eda531de9dacdeacdea5de815b2b
#
_entry.id   fd67eda531de9dacdeacdea5de815b2b
#
_cell.length_a   1.000
_cell.length_b   1.000
_cell.length_c   1.000
_cell.angle_alpha   90.00
_cell.angle_beta   90.00
_cell.angle_gamma   90.00
#
_symmetry.space_group_name_H-M   'P 1'
#
loop_
_entity.id
_entity.type
_entity.pdbx_description
1 polymer ?
#
loop_
_entity_poly.entity_id
_entity_poly.type
_entity_poly.pdbx_seq_one_letter_code
_entity_poly.pdbx_strand_id
1 'polypeptide(L)'
;MIPVLDLFAGPGGLGEGFTAFRNERGEQVFRIVLSIEKEPFAHETLKLRSFFRQFSKPAVPEEYYDHLRGTLDREELYRRFPKETDKADSEAWNAELGDSRKFRAAEIDKRISQALNGDDQWVLIGGPPCQVYSVAGRSRVIPVDPEKYEKDRRHFLYKAYLRIIAEHRPPLFVMENVRGILTAEVGGKPIIDRLLDDLRHPVPAAKGDQANQNGGLEYKIYPVANYSGELDLFETETHTDPADFIIRSEQHRMPQARHRFILLGVRSDIDARPNLLRNYRETVAMWSAIEDLPRLRSRLSSGTDSSDVWVDAIRELVKIKALCNGSVDDRVFAAISSKLDSLSTNLSTGNAFIEWHKEPQFQKDWFYDPRLRGVCNHVSRGHMKSDLWRYFFAACYAAVHKKSPKLPDFPAPLLPKHENVTGVDKKDMIFKDRFRVQVRSKPATTITCHIGKDGHYFIHPDPLQCRSLTVREAARLQTFPDNYLFAGPVTAQYQQVGNAVPPLLARQLAGIVYRLFEE
;
A
#
# COMPACT_ATOMS: atom_id res chain seq x y z
N MET A 1 10.55 -8.42 23.95
CA MET A 1 9.95 -8.07 22.63
C MET A 1 10.84 -8.62 21.54
N ILE A 2 10.28 -9.36 20.61
CA ILE A 2 10.97 -9.99 19.48
C ILE A 2 11.46 -8.89 18.51
N PRO A 3 12.75 -8.84 18.16
CA PRO A 3 13.29 -7.90 17.20
C PRO A 3 12.76 -8.15 15.79
N VAL A 4 12.49 -7.08 15.05
CA VAL A 4 12.06 -7.12 13.65
C VAL A 4 13.00 -6.26 12.81
N LEU A 5 13.53 -6.85 11.75
CA LEU A 5 14.30 -6.17 10.72
C LEU A 5 13.37 -5.95 9.50
N ASP A 6 13.16 -4.70 9.09
CA ASP A 6 12.26 -4.33 7.98
C ASP A 6 13.06 -3.82 6.77
N LEU A 7 13.15 -4.64 5.73
CA LEU A 7 13.88 -4.31 4.49
C LEU A 7 12.93 -3.80 3.41
N PHE A 8 13.36 -2.76 2.68
CA PHE A 8 12.51 -2.07 1.70
C PHE A 8 11.21 -1.56 2.34
N ALA A 9 11.35 -0.98 3.53
CA ALA A 9 10.26 -0.71 4.46
C ALA A 9 9.17 0.22 3.89
N GLY A 10 9.49 1.01 2.85
CA GLY A 10 8.61 2.05 2.36
C GLY A 10 8.24 3.03 3.47
N PRO A 11 6.97 3.43 3.61
CA PRO A 11 6.56 4.24 4.74
C PRO A 11 6.38 3.43 6.04
N GLY A 12 6.68 2.11 6.08
CA GLY A 12 6.62 1.28 7.29
C GLY A 12 5.30 0.54 7.52
N GLY A 13 4.56 0.18 6.46
CA GLY A 13 3.26 -0.49 6.62
C GLY A 13 3.34 -1.88 7.29
N LEU A 14 4.32 -2.70 6.93
CA LEU A 14 4.60 -3.98 7.59
C LEU A 14 5.00 -3.76 9.06
N GLY A 15 6.00 -2.92 9.28
CA GLY A 15 6.51 -2.62 10.63
C GLY A 15 5.43 -2.05 11.55
N GLU A 16 4.52 -1.21 11.05
CA GLU A 16 3.38 -0.68 11.83
C GLU A 16 2.46 -1.80 12.30
N GLY A 17 2.14 -2.76 11.43
CA GLY A 17 1.30 -3.90 11.80
C GLY A 17 1.97 -4.80 12.83
N PHE A 18 3.25 -5.13 12.66
CA PHE A 18 3.99 -5.93 13.61
C PHE A 18 4.08 -5.27 14.98
N THR A 19 4.46 -4.01 15.05
CA THR A 19 4.58 -3.28 16.35
C THR A 19 3.24 -3.04 17.03
N ALA A 20 2.14 -3.05 16.28
CA ALA A 20 0.79 -2.93 16.82
C ALA A 20 0.21 -4.26 17.33
N PHE A 21 0.84 -5.39 17.03
CA PHE A 21 0.38 -6.68 17.54
C PHE A 21 0.55 -6.77 19.06
N ARG A 22 -0.45 -7.33 19.72
CA ARG A 22 -0.47 -7.58 21.17
C ARG A 22 -0.84 -9.04 21.38
N ASN A 23 -0.18 -9.69 22.35
CA ASN A 23 -0.53 -11.05 22.77
C ASN A 23 -1.86 -11.05 23.57
N GLU A 24 -2.27 -12.21 24.02
CA GLU A 24 -3.51 -12.37 24.81
C GLU A 24 -3.51 -11.61 26.14
N ARG A 25 -2.32 -11.27 26.67
CA ARG A 25 -2.15 -10.43 27.88
C ARG A 25 -2.17 -8.93 27.56
N GLY A 26 -2.34 -8.53 26.29
CA GLY A 26 -2.30 -7.14 25.86
C GLY A 26 -0.87 -6.56 25.74
N GLU A 27 0.17 -7.37 25.87
CA GLU A 27 1.56 -6.94 25.81
C GLU A 27 2.03 -6.79 24.36
N GLN A 28 2.89 -5.80 24.12
CA GLN A 28 3.55 -5.63 22.83
C GLN A 28 4.58 -6.74 22.62
N VAL A 29 4.46 -7.46 21.50
CA VAL A 29 5.32 -8.60 21.19
C VAL A 29 6.54 -8.19 20.38
N PHE A 30 6.37 -7.39 19.34
CA PHE A 30 7.40 -7.05 18.37
C PHE A 30 7.90 -5.62 18.53
N ARG A 31 9.20 -5.41 18.28
CA ARG A 31 9.83 -4.10 18.14
C ARG A 31 10.65 -4.04 16.85
N ILE A 32 10.54 -2.96 16.11
CA ILE A 32 11.46 -2.73 15.00
C ILE A 32 12.83 -2.36 15.59
N VAL A 33 13.88 -3.00 15.10
CA VAL A 33 15.26 -2.68 15.51
C VAL A 33 16.03 -1.99 14.40
N LEU A 34 15.66 -2.25 13.13
CA LEU A 34 16.21 -1.57 11.97
C LEU A 34 15.21 -1.64 10.81
N SER A 35 14.95 -0.50 10.19
CA SER A 35 14.23 -0.38 8.92
C SER A 35 15.13 0.25 7.88
N ILE A 36 15.19 -0.33 6.68
CA ILE A 36 16.00 0.19 5.56
C ILE A 36 15.08 0.65 4.43
N GLU A 37 15.17 1.95 4.09
CA GLU A 37 14.42 2.55 2.99
C GLU A 37 15.28 3.58 2.25
N LYS A 38 15.28 3.51 0.91
CA LYS A 38 16.10 4.39 0.07
C LYS A 38 15.41 5.69 -0.32
N GLU A 39 14.08 5.66 -0.43
CA GLU A 39 13.30 6.82 -0.89
C GLU A 39 13.23 7.88 0.21
N PRO A 40 13.76 9.10 -0.01
CA PRO A 40 13.94 10.07 1.06
C PRO A 40 12.64 10.43 1.81
N PHE A 41 11.55 10.67 1.08
CA PHE A 41 10.28 11.04 1.72
C PHE A 41 9.62 9.87 2.46
N ALA A 42 9.77 8.64 1.95
CA ALA A 42 9.31 7.46 2.67
C ALA A 42 10.13 7.24 3.95
N HIS A 43 11.45 7.46 3.88
CA HIS A 43 12.31 7.43 5.05
C HIS A 43 11.95 8.51 6.08
N GLU A 44 11.62 9.73 5.66
CA GLU A 44 11.16 10.78 6.58
C GLU A 44 9.87 10.39 7.32
N THR A 45 8.92 9.78 6.61
CA THR A 45 7.70 9.22 7.21
C THR A 45 8.04 8.11 8.19
N LEU A 46 8.93 7.21 7.81
CA LEU A 46 9.37 6.07 8.60
C LEU A 46 10.08 6.53 9.90
N LYS A 47 10.99 7.51 9.79
CA LYS A 47 11.69 8.10 10.93
C LYS A 47 10.73 8.78 11.92
N LEU A 48 9.77 9.56 11.41
CA LEU A 48 8.75 10.19 12.27
C LEU A 48 7.91 9.13 13.00
N ARG A 49 7.58 8.02 12.32
CA ARG A 49 6.84 6.92 12.95
C ARG A 49 7.71 6.13 13.93
N SER A 50 9.00 5.96 13.65
CA SER A 50 9.97 5.40 14.60
C SER A 50 10.07 6.27 15.87
N PHE A 51 10.17 7.60 15.72
CA PHE A 51 10.14 8.53 16.82
C PHE A 51 8.88 8.37 17.69
N PHE A 52 7.69 8.30 17.08
CA PHE A 52 6.42 8.04 17.79
C PHE A 52 6.48 6.77 18.63
N ARG A 53 7.08 5.70 18.12
CA ARG A 53 7.19 4.40 18.80
C ARG A 53 8.16 4.38 19.99
N GLN A 54 9.00 5.41 20.16
CA GLN A 54 9.87 5.52 21.34
C GLN A 54 9.08 5.83 22.61
N PHE A 55 7.82 6.23 22.49
CA PHE A 55 6.95 6.54 23.62
C PHE A 55 5.86 5.46 23.77
N SER A 56 5.47 5.18 25.01
CA SER A 56 4.20 4.48 25.24
C SER A 56 3.04 5.39 24.81
N LYS A 57 1.95 4.83 24.30
CA LYS A 57 0.83 5.62 23.75
C LYS A 57 0.37 6.80 24.63
N PRO A 58 0.16 6.62 25.97
CA PRO A 58 -0.24 7.76 26.81
C PRO A 58 0.86 8.80 27.00
N ALA A 59 2.14 8.42 26.85
CA ALA A 59 3.30 9.28 27.09
C ALA A 59 3.84 9.97 25.82
N VAL A 60 3.20 9.81 24.65
CA VAL A 60 3.58 10.57 23.45
C VAL A 60 3.47 12.07 23.76
N PRO A 61 4.53 12.89 23.54
CA PRO A 61 4.49 14.31 23.88
C PRO A 61 3.48 15.09 23.02
N GLU A 62 2.94 16.18 23.56
CA GLU A 62 1.98 17.03 22.81
C GLU A 62 2.67 17.69 21.61
N GLU A 63 3.96 17.96 21.69
CA GLU A 63 4.79 18.49 20.60
C GLU A 63 4.77 17.59 19.34
N TYR A 64 4.63 16.27 19.52
CA TYR A 64 4.41 15.36 18.38
C TYR A 64 3.11 15.71 17.66
N TYR A 65 2.02 15.91 18.41
CA TYR A 65 0.73 16.28 17.83
C TYR A 65 0.73 17.70 17.26
N ASP A 66 1.48 18.63 17.88
CA ASP A 66 1.70 19.98 17.36
C ASP A 66 2.40 19.92 15.99
N HIS A 67 3.38 19.02 15.84
CA HIS A 67 4.00 18.78 14.54
C HIS A 67 2.98 18.20 13.53
N LEU A 68 2.17 17.24 13.91
CA LEU A 68 1.13 16.69 13.02
C LEU A 68 0.10 17.75 12.59
N ARG A 69 -0.21 18.70 13.44
CA ARG A 69 -1.11 19.84 13.18
C ARG A 69 -0.44 20.93 12.34
N GLY A 70 0.89 20.88 12.18
CA GLY A 70 1.67 21.88 11.45
C GLY A 70 1.98 23.15 12.25
N THR A 71 1.83 23.13 13.59
CA THR A 71 2.14 24.25 14.49
C THR A 71 3.57 24.17 15.05
N LEU A 72 4.24 23.03 14.88
CA LEU A 72 5.63 22.83 15.27
C LEU A 72 6.41 22.19 14.10
N ASP A 73 7.58 22.76 13.79
CA ASP A 73 8.47 22.20 12.78
C ASP A 73 9.08 20.88 13.25
N ARG A 74 9.35 19.97 12.32
CA ARG A 74 9.92 18.65 12.60
C ARG A 74 11.31 18.73 13.22
N GLU A 75 12.15 19.64 12.75
CA GLU A 75 13.49 19.84 13.30
C GLU A 75 13.45 20.29 14.76
N GLU A 76 12.50 21.18 15.08
CA GLU A 76 12.28 21.64 16.44
C GLU A 76 11.74 20.52 17.34
N LEU A 77 10.82 19.68 16.83
CA LEU A 77 10.37 18.48 17.54
C LEU A 77 11.55 17.59 17.91
N TYR A 78 12.41 17.25 16.95
CA TYR A 78 13.56 16.39 17.17
C TYR A 78 14.60 16.99 18.12
N ARG A 79 14.78 18.31 18.06
CA ARG A 79 15.68 19.03 18.98
C ARG A 79 15.20 18.99 20.44
N ARG A 80 13.89 18.96 20.67
CA ARG A 80 13.32 18.86 22.03
C ARG A 80 13.45 17.48 22.64
N PHE A 81 13.53 16.44 21.83
CA PHE A 81 13.59 15.04 22.25
C PHE A 81 14.80 14.30 21.63
N PRO A 82 16.04 14.71 21.97
CA PRO A 82 17.23 14.21 21.29
C PRO A 82 17.44 12.70 21.49
N LYS A 83 17.15 12.15 22.67
CA LYS A 83 17.31 10.71 22.95
C LYS A 83 16.40 9.83 22.10
N GLU A 84 15.15 10.25 21.94
CA GLU A 84 14.16 9.53 21.12
C GLU A 84 14.46 9.72 19.63
N THR A 85 14.99 10.87 19.27
CA THR A 85 15.45 11.16 17.90
C THR A 85 16.64 10.27 17.52
N ASP A 86 17.65 10.15 18.40
CA ASP A 86 18.81 9.29 18.17
C ASP A 86 18.41 7.82 18.00
N LYS A 87 17.43 7.36 18.80
CA LYS A 87 16.87 6.01 18.64
C LYS A 87 16.12 5.87 17.31
N ALA A 88 15.33 6.87 16.91
CA ALA A 88 14.64 6.86 15.63
C ALA A 88 15.60 6.86 14.45
N ASP A 89 16.72 7.59 14.52
CA ASP A 89 17.79 7.59 13.53
C ASP A 89 18.55 6.25 13.47
N SER A 90 18.67 5.61 14.61
CA SER A 90 19.27 4.27 14.67
C SER A 90 18.38 3.21 14.06
N GLU A 91 17.05 3.31 14.26
CA GLU A 91 16.05 2.38 13.75
C GLU A 91 15.76 2.60 12.26
N ALA A 92 15.55 3.84 11.83
CA ALA A 92 15.21 4.17 10.44
C ALA A 92 16.46 4.60 9.66
N TRP A 93 16.93 3.75 8.75
CA TRP A 93 18.14 4.02 7.97
C TRP A 93 17.81 4.34 6.52
N ASN A 94 18.22 5.53 6.06
CA ASN A 94 18.13 5.89 4.65
C ASN A 94 19.28 5.27 3.86
N ALA A 95 19.05 4.07 3.32
CA ALA A 95 20.06 3.35 2.56
C ALA A 95 19.45 2.57 1.38
N GLU A 96 20.22 2.39 0.32
CA GLU A 96 19.87 1.57 -0.83
C GLU A 96 20.57 0.22 -0.75
N LEU A 97 19.77 -0.85 -0.61
CA LEU A 97 20.29 -2.22 -0.67
C LEU A 97 20.64 -2.58 -2.12
N GLY A 98 21.70 -3.39 -2.30
CA GLY A 98 22.14 -3.84 -3.61
C GLY A 98 22.97 -2.82 -4.41
N ASP A 99 23.22 -1.63 -3.88
CA ASP A 99 24.15 -0.66 -4.49
C ASP A 99 25.50 -0.67 -3.77
N SER A 100 26.38 -1.55 -4.22
CA SER A 100 27.73 -1.70 -3.68
C SER A 100 28.63 -0.45 -3.80
N ARG A 101 28.25 0.53 -4.62
CA ARG A 101 28.99 1.80 -4.75
C ARG A 101 28.72 2.73 -3.56
N LYS A 102 27.52 2.68 -3.02
CA LYS A 102 27.04 3.59 -1.98
C LYS A 102 27.13 2.97 -0.58
N PHE A 103 26.75 1.70 -0.46
CA PHE A 103 26.76 0.94 0.80
C PHE A 103 27.41 -0.42 0.57
N ARG A 104 28.53 -0.68 1.23
CA ARG A 104 29.23 -1.97 1.15
C ARG A 104 28.45 -3.02 1.92
N ALA A 105 28.44 -4.25 1.43
CA ALA A 105 27.80 -5.37 2.10
C ALA A 105 28.21 -5.50 3.58
N ALA A 106 29.51 -5.37 3.88
CA ALA A 106 30.02 -5.44 5.25
C ALA A 106 29.48 -4.33 6.19
N GLU A 107 29.17 -3.14 5.66
CA GLU A 107 28.54 -2.06 6.43
C GLU A 107 27.09 -2.39 6.78
N ILE A 108 26.35 -2.94 5.82
CA ILE A 108 24.98 -3.41 6.00
C ILE A 108 24.96 -4.51 7.07
N ASP A 109 25.85 -5.51 6.94
CA ASP A 109 25.93 -6.64 7.87
C ASP A 109 26.30 -6.20 9.29
N LYS A 110 27.29 -5.29 9.40
CA LYS A 110 27.67 -4.70 10.69
C LYS A 110 26.47 -4.01 11.35
N ARG A 111 25.70 -3.22 10.60
CA ARG A 111 24.56 -2.49 11.16
C ARG A 111 23.41 -3.43 11.53
N ILE A 112 23.15 -4.47 10.74
CA ILE A 112 22.18 -5.52 11.09
C ILE A 112 22.60 -6.24 12.37
N SER A 113 23.85 -6.70 12.47
CA SER A 113 24.38 -7.38 13.66
C SER A 113 24.31 -6.51 14.90
N GLN A 114 24.63 -5.21 14.78
CA GLN A 114 24.51 -4.26 15.87
C GLN A 114 23.05 -4.05 16.33
N ALA A 115 22.12 -3.98 15.36
CA ALA A 115 20.70 -3.80 15.67
C ALA A 115 20.08 -5.04 16.34
N LEU A 116 20.50 -6.23 15.93
CA LEU A 116 20.06 -7.50 16.50
C LEU A 116 20.70 -7.76 17.88
N ASN A 117 21.92 -7.24 18.12
CA ASN A 117 22.63 -7.30 19.41
C ASN A 117 22.73 -8.73 20.00
N GLY A 118 22.88 -9.75 19.15
CA GLY A 118 22.98 -11.14 19.56
C GLY A 118 21.66 -11.85 19.86
N ASP A 119 20.52 -11.21 19.58
CA ASP A 119 19.20 -11.85 19.66
C ASP A 119 19.10 -12.96 18.60
N ASP A 120 18.82 -14.20 19.01
CA ASP A 120 18.62 -15.36 18.12
C ASP A 120 17.16 -15.53 17.69
N GLN A 121 16.22 -14.95 18.42
CA GLN A 121 14.79 -14.93 18.10
C GLN A 121 14.40 -13.59 17.50
N TRP A 122 14.38 -13.50 16.19
CA TRP A 122 14.03 -12.29 15.47
C TRP A 122 13.33 -12.59 14.14
N VAL A 123 12.74 -11.61 13.53
CA VAL A 123 11.97 -11.76 12.29
C VAL A 123 12.51 -10.80 11.24
N LEU A 124 12.72 -11.31 10.03
CA LEU A 124 12.96 -10.48 8.85
C LEU A 124 11.63 -10.25 8.13
N ILE A 125 11.25 -9.00 7.93
CA ILE A 125 10.11 -8.64 7.07
C ILE A 125 10.58 -7.78 5.91
N GLY A 126 9.84 -7.82 4.78
CA GLY A 126 10.18 -6.94 3.67
C GLY A 126 9.53 -7.31 2.35
N GLY A 127 9.60 -6.38 1.40
CA GLY A 127 9.11 -6.56 0.04
C GLY A 127 10.14 -6.10 -0.99
N PRO A 128 11.08 -6.97 -1.41
CA PRO A 128 12.06 -6.57 -2.43
C PRO A 128 11.33 -6.11 -3.70
N PRO A 129 11.68 -4.92 -4.27
CA PRO A 129 10.97 -4.35 -5.40
C PRO A 129 10.99 -5.25 -6.63
N CYS A 130 9.80 -5.56 -7.15
CA CYS A 130 9.60 -6.43 -8.30
C CYS A 130 8.97 -5.67 -9.48
N GLN A 131 9.53 -4.51 -9.84
CA GLN A 131 8.98 -3.68 -10.91
C GLN A 131 9.06 -4.35 -12.30
N VAL A 132 9.96 -5.31 -12.49
CA VAL A 132 10.07 -6.10 -13.73
C VAL A 132 8.82 -6.97 -13.95
N TYR A 133 8.15 -7.37 -12.86
CA TYR A 133 7.05 -8.35 -12.88
C TYR A 133 5.66 -7.70 -12.73
N SER A 134 5.57 -6.38 -12.57
CA SER A 134 4.28 -5.70 -12.47
C SER A 134 3.61 -5.60 -13.85
N VAL A 135 2.27 -5.70 -13.88
CA VAL A 135 1.47 -5.51 -15.11
C VAL A 135 1.75 -4.14 -15.76
N ALA A 136 2.01 -3.11 -14.97
CA ALA A 136 2.42 -1.79 -15.46
C ALA A 136 3.84 -1.78 -16.06
N GLY A 137 4.70 -2.69 -15.64
CA GLY A 137 6.02 -2.93 -16.25
C GLY A 137 5.92 -3.64 -17.61
N ARG A 138 4.97 -4.58 -17.76
CA ARG A 138 4.78 -5.36 -19.00
C ARG A 138 4.33 -4.53 -20.19
N SER A 139 3.56 -3.46 -19.99
CA SER A 139 3.14 -2.57 -21.08
C SER A 139 4.30 -1.79 -21.70
N ARG A 140 5.50 -1.87 -21.13
CA ARG A 140 6.72 -1.20 -21.60
C ARG A 140 7.87 -2.13 -21.95
N VAL A 141 7.73 -3.44 -21.71
CA VAL A 141 8.79 -4.43 -21.94
C VAL A 141 8.31 -5.47 -22.93
N ILE A 142 8.79 -5.40 -24.13
CA ILE A 142 8.96 -6.46 -25.11
C ILE A 142 9.66 -7.66 -24.43
N PRO A 143 9.50 -8.93 -24.87
CA PRO A 143 10.06 -10.11 -24.20
C PRO A 143 11.44 -9.86 -23.61
N VAL A 144 11.57 -10.06 -22.29
CA VAL A 144 12.81 -9.71 -21.57
C VAL A 144 13.91 -10.62 -22.06
N ASP A 145 14.84 -10.02 -22.79
CA ASP A 145 16.10 -10.65 -23.16
C ASP A 145 16.82 -11.11 -21.87
N PRO A 146 17.17 -12.40 -21.72
CA PRO A 146 17.82 -12.93 -20.53
C PRO A 146 19.07 -12.14 -20.11
N GLU A 147 19.87 -11.67 -21.07
CA GLU A 147 21.05 -10.85 -20.77
C GLU A 147 20.71 -9.46 -20.23
N LYS A 148 19.59 -8.86 -20.67
CA LYS A 148 19.10 -7.60 -20.11
C LYS A 148 18.49 -7.78 -18.72
N TYR A 149 17.89 -8.95 -18.46
CA TYR A 149 17.36 -9.28 -17.14
C TYR A 149 18.48 -9.41 -16.11
N GLU A 150 19.55 -10.11 -16.43
CA GLU A 150 20.70 -10.26 -15.51
C GLU A 150 21.41 -8.93 -15.23
N LYS A 151 21.38 -7.98 -16.15
CA LYS A 151 21.95 -6.63 -16.00
C LYS A 151 20.97 -5.63 -15.35
N ASP A 152 19.71 -5.97 -15.13
CA ASP A 152 18.74 -5.05 -14.51
C ASP A 152 19.04 -4.89 -13.02
N ARG A 153 19.27 -3.63 -12.59
CA ARG A 153 19.55 -3.26 -11.18
C ARG A 153 18.52 -3.81 -10.19
N ARG A 154 17.29 -4.05 -10.63
CA ARG A 154 16.17 -4.55 -9.79
C ARG A 154 16.31 -6.03 -9.45
N HIS A 155 17.01 -6.81 -10.28
CA HIS A 155 17.39 -8.18 -9.97
C HIS A 155 18.38 -8.24 -8.79
N PHE A 156 19.27 -7.22 -8.70
CA PHE A 156 20.21 -7.12 -7.58
C PHE A 156 19.53 -6.90 -6.22
N LEU A 157 18.33 -6.29 -6.18
CA LEU A 157 17.62 -6.05 -4.91
C LEU A 157 17.08 -7.35 -4.31
N TYR A 158 16.60 -8.27 -5.15
CA TYR A 158 16.25 -9.62 -4.70
C TYR A 158 17.48 -10.40 -4.21
N LYS A 159 18.60 -10.35 -4.94
CA LYS A 159 19.86 -10.95 -4.50
C LYS A 159 20.37 -10.35 -3.18
N ALA A 160 20.18 -9.05 -2.96
CA ALA A 160 20.52 -8.43 -1.69
C ALA A 160 19.66 -8.97 -0.54
N TYR A 161 18.37 -9.22 -0.78
CA TYR A 161 17.48 -9.85 0.20
C TYR A 161 17.92 -11.28 0.52
N LEU A 162 18.20 -12.11 -0.51
CA LEU A 162 18.71 -13.48 -0.34
C LEU A 162 20.04 -13.50 0.41
N ARG A 163 20.97 -12.59 0.10
CA ARG A 163 22.25 -12.48 0.80
C ARG A 163 22.07 -12.20 2.29
N ILE A 164 21.14 -11.32 2.65
CA ILE A 164 20.86 -11.02 4.05
C ILE A 164 20.28 -12.25 4.76
N ILE A 165 19.38 -13.01 4.12
CA ILE A 165 18.90 -14.28 4.67
C ILE A 165 20.04 -15.27 4.87
N ALA A 166 20.89 -15.43 3.86
CA ALA A 166 22.02 -16.38 3.90
C ALA A 166 23.06 -16.03 4.97
N GLU A 167 23.32 -14.74 5.19
CA GLU A 167 24.33 -14.25 6.13
C GLU A 167 23.81 -14.23 7.58
N HIS A 168 22.61 -13.65 7.80
CA HIS A 168 22.07 -13.41 9.14
C HIS A 168 21.10 -14.49 9.63
N ARG A 169 20.67 -15.40 8.77
CA ARG A 169 19.92 -16.62 9.09
C ARG A 169 18.71 -16.40 10.00
N PRO A 170 17.75 -15.52 9.61
CA PRO A 170 16.59 -15.27 10.44
C PRO A 170 15.84 -16.54 10.80
N PRO A 171 15.38 -16.73 12.04
CA PRO A 171 14.47 -17.84 12.39
C PRO A 171 13.23 -17.86 11.51
N LEU A 172 12.64 -16.70 11.28
CA LEU A 172 11.45 -16.51 10.46
C LEU A 172 11.63 -15.31 9.52
N PHE A 173 11.08 -15.41 8.31
CA PHE A 173 10.97 -14.25 7.44
C PHE A 173 9.62 -14.17 6.72
N VAL A 174 9.09 -12.96 6.54
CA VAL A 174 7.89 -12.67 5.76
C VAL A 174 8.28 -11.84 4.55
N MET A 175 8.02 -12.36 3.36
CA MET A 175 8.31 -11.66 2.11
C MET A 175 7.02 -11.30 1.38
N GLU A 176 6.86 -10.01 1.03
CA GLU A 176 5.75 -9.52 0.21
C GLU A 176 6.20 -9.23 -1.22
N ASN A 177 5.30 -9.45 -2.18
CA ASN A 177 5.52 -9.06 -3.56
C ASN A 177 4.19 -8.84 -4.31
N VAL A 178 4.28 -8.32 -5.53
CA VAL A 178 3.11 -8.12 -6.39
C VAL A 178 2.67 -9.45 -7.01
N ARG A 179 1.35 -9.63 -7.21
CA ARG A 179 0.76 -10.82 -7.86
C ARG A 179 1.41 -11.17 -9.21
N GLY A 180 1.94 -10.16 -9.92
CA GLY A 180 2.57 -10.35 -11.22
C GLY A 180 3.75 -11.31 -11.24
N ILE A 181 4.34 -11.64 -10.10
CA ILE A 181 5.44 -12.60 -9.99
C ILE A 181 5.05 -14.00 -10.44
N LEU A 182 3.78 -14.41 -10.26
CA LEU A 182 3.27 -15.73 -10.67
C LEU A 182 3.27 -15.96 -12.18
N THR A 183 3.19 -14.88 -12.96
CA THR A 183 3.06 -14.95 -14.42
C THR A 183 4.26 -14.33 -15.13
N ALA A 184 5.33 -14.06 -14.37
CA ALA A 184 6.56 -13.52 -14.92
C ALA A 184 7.48 -14.67 -15.35
N GLU A 185 8.09 -14.51 -16.53
CA GLU A 185 9.00 -15.49 -17.12
C GLU A 185 10.33 -14.83 -17.50
N VAL A 186 11.39 -15.58 -17.37
CA VAL A 186 12.72 -15.25 -17.89
C VAL A 186 13.24 -16.43 -18.70
N GLY A 187 13.59 -16.18 -19.97
CA GLY A 187 14.02 -17.25 -20.86
C GLY A 187 12.95 -18.35 -21.08
N GLY A 188 11.65 -17.99 -21.02
CA GLY A 188 10.53 -18.94 -21.16
C GLY A 188 10.25 -19.84 -19.95
N LYS A 189 10.91 -19.57 -18.80
CA LYS A 189 10.67 -20.31 -17.54
C LYS A 189 10.01 -19.40 -16.50
N PRO A 190 9.02 -19.89 -15.73
CA PRO A 190 8.43 -19.16 -14.63
C PRO A 190 9.49 -18.77 -13.60
N ILE A 191 9.45 -17.51 -13.16
CA ILE A 191 10.40 -17.02 -12.15
C ILE A 191 10.06 -17.52 -10.76
N ILE A 192 8.79 -17.81 -10.51
CA ILE A 192 8.30 -18.19 -9.19
C ILE A 192 8.98 -19.46 -8.68
N ASP A 193 9.18 -20.45 -9.54
CA ASP A 193 9.79 -21.73 -9.16
C ASP A 193 11.24 -21.51 -8.68
N ARG A 194 12.00 -20.71 -9.44
CA ARG A 194 13.36 -20.32 -9.05
C ARG A 194 13.39 -19.50 -7.76
N LEU A 195 12.44 -18.57 -7.60
CA LEU A 195 12.35 -17.75 -6.39
C LEU A 195 12.10 -18.61 -5.15
N LEU A 196 11.18 -19.58 -5.24
CA LEU A 196 10.88 -20.48 -4.13
C LEU A 196 12.07 -21.38 -3.80
N ASP A 197 12.78 -21.87 -4.83
CA ASP A 197 13.99 -22.68 -4.65
C ASP A 197 15.13 -21.87 -4.02
N ASP A 198 15.41 -20.67 -4.54
CA ASP A 198 16.40 -19.73 -3.99
C ASP A 198 16.13 -19.41 -2.51
N LEU A 199 14.85 -19.26 -2.12
CA LEU A 199 14.45 -18.99 -0.73
C LEU A 199 14.54 -20.23 0.18
N ARG A 200 14.35 -21.42 -0.36
CA ARG A 200 14.58 -22.68 0.37
C ARG A 200 16.06 -22.89 0.65
N HIS A 201 16.92 -22.52 -0.32
CA HIS A 201 18.36 -22.73 -0.30
C HIS A 201 19.13 -21.40 -0.45
N PRO A 202 18.99 -20.44 0.49
CA PRO A 202 19.49 -19.09 0.31
C PRO A 202 21.04 -19.00 0.23
N VAL A 203 21.76 -19.93 0.84
CA VAL A 203 23.23 -19.93 0.84
C VAL A 203 23.80 -20.26 -0.54
N PRO A 204 23.42 -21.36 -1.22
CA PRO A 204 23.82 -21.61 -2.60
C PRO A 204 23.34 -20.50 -3.55
N ALA A 205 22.11 -20.03 -3.40
CA ALA A 205 21.56 -18.97 -4.24
C ALA A 205 22.31 -17.62 -4.16
N ALA A 206 22.86 -17.30 -2.97
CA ALA A 206 23.58 -16.06 -2.73
C ALA A 206 25.09 -16.16 -3.01
N LYS A 207 25.74 -17.30 -2.75
CA LYS A 207 27.19 -17.49 -2.76
C LYS A 207 27.70 -18.38 -3.93
N GLY A 208 26.79 -19.01 -4.70
CA GLY A 208 27.12 -19.92 -5.80
C GLY A 208 27.70 -21.26 -5.31
N ASP A 209 28.25 -22.07 -6.25
CA ASP A 209 28.71 -23.45 -5.98
C ASP A 209 29.85 -23.58 -4.96
N GLN A 210 30.48 -22.48 -4.56
CA GLN A 210 31.51 -22.49 -3.50
C GLN A 210 30.94 -22.76 -2.11
N ALA A 211 29.62 -22.76 -1.94
CA ALA A 211 28.94 -22.93 -0.66
C ALA A 211 28.70 -24.40 -0.23
N ASN A 212 28.95 -25.38 -1.11
CA ASN A 212 28.55 -26.78 -0.92
C ASN A 212 29.37 -27.61 0.11
N GLN A 213 30.29 -27.00 0.85
CA GLN A 213 31.13 -27.77 1.78
C GLN A 213 30.64 -27.86 3.23
N ASN A 214 29.61 -27.08 3.62
CA ASN A 214 29.13 -27.03 5.00
C ASN A 214 27.59 -27.01 5.08
N GLY A 215 26.88 -28.08 4.78
CA GLY A 215 25.46 -28.31 4.99
C GLY A 215 24.65 -27.04 5.19
N GLY A 216 24.19 -26.41 4.09
CA GLY A 216 23.57 -25.09 4.14
C GLY A 216 22.25 -25.11 4.90
N LEU A 217 22.02 -24.10 5.73
CA LEU A 217 20.74 -23.91 6.40
C LEU A 217 19.62 -23.74 5.37
N GLU A 218 18.56 -24.49 5.51
CA GLU A 218 17.40 -24.50 4.62
C GLU A 218 16.20 -23.82 5.26
N TYR A 219 15.23 -23.45 4.43
CA TYR A 219 13.96 -22.91 4.89
C TYR A 219 12.78 -23.69 4.32
N LYS A 220 11.80 -23.93 5.15
CA LYS A 220 10.47 -24.36 4.73
C LYS A 220 9.66 -23.14 4.36
N ILE A 221 9.07 -23.11 3.15
CA ILE A 221 8.31 -21.95 2.64
C ILE A 221 6.83 -22.26 2.68
N TYR A 222 6.07 -21.44 3.38
CA TYR A 222 4.64 -21.63 3.62
C TYR A 222 3.79 -20.50 3.05
N PRO A 223 2.63 -20.83 2.44
CA PRO A 223 1.55 -19.88 2.23
C PRO A 223 0.89 -19.53 3.57
N VAL A 224 0.25 -18.37 3.67
CA VAL A 224 -0.37 -17.89 4.91
C VAL A 224 -1.87 -17.63 4.80
N ALA A 225 -2.47 -17.74 3.59
CA ALA A 225 -3.90 -17.49 3.40
C ALA A 225 -4.67 -18.69 2.86
N ASN A 226 -4.08 -19.48 1.99
CA ASN A 226 -4.69 -20.65 1.38
C ASN A 226 -3.71 -21.80 1.42
N TYR A 227 -4.24 -23.01 1.38
CA TYR A 227 -3.46 -24.22 1.22
C TYR A 227 -4.30 -25.21 0.41
N SER A 228 -3.88 -25.51 -0.81
CA SER A 228 -4.58 -26.41 -1.73
C SER A 228 -4.02 -27.83 -1.70
N GLY A 229 -2.82 -28.03 -1.11
CA GLY A 229 -2.21 -29.35 -0.97
C GLY A 229 -2.93 -30.21 0.08
N GLU A 230 -2.99 -31.51 -0.12
CA GLU A 230 -3.32 -32.44 0.96
C GLU A 230 -2.25 -32.29 2.05
N LEU A 231 -2.70 -32.13 3.29
CA LEU A 231 -1.82 -32.13 4.46
C LEU A 231 -1.29 -33.58 4.63
N ASP A 232 -0.28 -33.95 3.87
CA ASP A 232 0.40 -35.21 4.10
C ASP A 232 1.25 -35.03 5.36
N LEU A 233 0.85 -35.78 6.39
CA LEU A 233 1.51 -35.76 7.69
C LEU A 233 2.96 -36.31 7.64
N PHE A 234 3.39 -36.82 6.49
CA PHE A 234 4.64 -37.55 6.32
C PHE A 234 5.57 -37.03 5.21
N GLU A 235 5.15 -36.05 4.37
CA GLU A 235 5.99 -35.56 3.28
C GLU A 235 6.80 -34.30 3.63
N THR A 236 8.09 -34.40 3.34
CA THR A 236 9.10 -33.35 3.49
C THR A 236 9.06 -32.30 2.36
N GLU A 237 8.37 -32.58 1.26
CA GLU A 237 8.21 -31.65 0.12
C GLU A 237 6.73 -31.30 -0.08
N THR A 238 6.32 -30.14 0.42
CA THR A 238 4.99 -29.61 0.15
C THR A 238 4.96 -29.08 -1.30
N HIS A 239 4.32 -29.80 -2.21
CA HIS A 239 3.90 -29.29 -3.52
C HIS A 239 2.81 -28.23 -3.27
N THR A 240 3.25 -26.99 -3.03
CA THR A 240 2.33 -25.85 -2.83
C THR A 240 2.11 -25.18 -4.17
N ASP A 241 0.86 -25.04 -4.60
CA ASP A 241 0.54 -24.25 -5.79
C ASP A 241 1.00 -22.79 -5.53
N PRO A 242 1.83 -22.20 -6.42
CA PRO A 242 2.21 -20.80 -6.28
C PRO A 242 1.03 -19.82 -6.12
N ALA A 243 -0.18 -20.19 -6.55
CA ALA A 243 -1.40 -19.42 -6.35
C ALA A 243 -1.83 -19.35 -4.87
N ASP A 244 -1.44 -20.29 -4.03
CA ASP A 244 -1.76 -20.31 -2.59
C ASP A 244 -1.08 -19.17 -1.82
N PHE A 245 0.03 -18.65 -2.32
CA PHE A 245 0.71 -17.49 -1.76
C PHE A 245 -0.02 -16.16 -2.02
N ILE A 246 -1.13 -16.16 -2.79
CA ILE A 246 -1.88 -14.94 -3.07
C ILE A 246 -2.87 -14.64 -1.96
N ILE A 247 -2.58 -13.61 -1.20
CA ILE A 247 -3.52 -13.03 -0.24
C ILE A 247 -4.46 -12.06 -0.97
N ARG A 248 -5.76 -12.26 -0.76
CA ARG A 248 -6.83 -11.35 -1.18
C ARG A 248 -7.31 -10.57 0.03
N SER A 249 -6.80 -9.36 0.20
CA SER A 249 -6.95 -8.59 1.45
C SER A 249 -8.43 -8.36 1.84
N GLU A 250 -9.35 -8.27 0.88
CA GLU A 250 -10.78 -8.15 1.12
C GLU A 250 -11.38 -9.36 1.87
N GLN A 251 -10.77 -10.53 1.74
CA GLN A 251 -11.17 -11.74 2.49
C GLN A 251 -10.71 -11.72 3.96
N HIS A 252 -9.82 -10.79 4.31
CA HIS A 252 -9.26 -10.61 5.65
C HIS A 252 -9.72 -9.29 6.31
N ARG A 253 -10.93 -8.82 5.95
CA ARG A 253 -11.57 -7.60 6.48
C ARG A 253 -10.85 -6.29 6.16
N MET A 254 -10.09 -6.24 5.06
CA MET A 254 -9.57 -4.97 4.56
C MET A 254 -10.61 -4.28 3.66
N PRO A 255 -10.74 -2.95 3.72
CA PRO A 255 -11.70 -2.19 2.89
C PRO A 255 -11.20 -2.00 1.44
N GLN A 256 -10.29 -2.86 0.99
CA GLN A 256 -9.62 -2.81 -0.31
C GLN A 256 -9.37 -4.21 -0.85
N ALA A 257 -9.67 -4.43 -2.14
CA ALA A 257 -9.30 -5.63 -2.88
C ALA A 257 -7.86 -5.50 -3.41
N ARG A 258 -6.90 -5.75 -2.51
CA ARG A 258 -5.45 -5.73 -2.79
C ARG A 258 -4.91 -7.15 -2.78
N HIS A 259 -4.57 -7.66 -3.95
CA HIS A 259 -4.00 -9.00 -4.08
C HIS A 259 -2.49 -8.93 -4.08
N ARG A 260 -1.85 -9.68 -3.17
CA ARG A 260 -0.40 -9.70 -2.99
C ARG A 260 0.09 -11.13 -2.82
N PHE A 261 1.25 -11.38 -3.36
CA PHE A 261 2.04 -12.56 -3.06
C PHE A 261 2.70 -12.35 -1.69
N ILE A 262 2.40 -13.20 -0.72
CA ILE A 262 3.04 -13.17 0.61
C ILE A 262 3.38 -14.59 1.00
N LEU A 263 4.62 -14.80 1.39
CA LEU A 263 5.10 -16.06 1.91
C LEU A 263 5.76 -15.89 3.28
N LEU A 264 5.80 -16.98 4.02
CA LEU A 264 6.48 -17.11 5.30
C LEU A 264 7.56 -18.20 5.17
N GLY A 265 8.81 -17.83 5.42
CA GLY A 265 9.91 -18.77 5.54
C GLY A 265 10.17 -19.11 7.00
N VAL A 266 10.25 -20.41 7.30
CA VAL A 266 10.59 -20.95 8.61
C VAL A 266 11.87 -21.72 8.47
N ARG A 267 12.87 -21.41 9.30
CA ARG A 267 14.18 -22.08 9.28
C ARG A 267 14.02 -23.57 9.60
N SER A 268 14.74 -24.43 8.88
CA SER A 268 14.52 -25.88 8.91
C SER A 268 14.77 -26.56 10.27
N ASP A 269 15.54 -25.91 11.15
CA ASP A 269 15.78 -26.35 12.53
C ASP A 269 14.61 -26.03 13.49
N ILE A 270 13.60 -25.29 13.01
CA ILE A 270 12.39 -24.95 13.78
C ILE A 270 11.29 -25.93 13.33
N ASP A 271 10.84 -26.77 14.25
CA ASP A 271 9.75 -27.73 14.00
C ASP A 271 8.38 -27.14 14.34
N ALA A 272 8.03 -26.06 13.65
CA ALA A 272 6.75 -25.40 13.81
C ALA A 272 6.09 -25.12 12.45
N ARG A 273 4.75 -25.13 12.40
CA ARG A 273 3.97 -24.87 11.18
C ARG A 273 3.05 -23.64 11.36
N PRO A 274 3.01 -22.71 10.42
CA PRO A 274 2.16 -21.54 10.55
C PRO A 274 0.68 -21.90 10.40
N ASN A 275 -0.14 -21.24 11.19
CA ASN A 275 -1.58 -21.18 10.97
C ASN A 275 -1.89 -20.30 9.74
N LEU A 276 -3.07 -20.52 9.14
CA LEU A 276 -3.55 -19.66 8.05
C LEU A 276 -4.26 -18.41 8.57
N LEU A 277 -4.23 -17.34 7.79
CA LEU A 277 -5.06 -16.17 8.00
C LEU A 277 -6.54 -16.55 7.98
N ARG A 278 -7.29 -15.99 8.92
CA ARG A 278 -8.74 -16.22 8.96
C ARG A 278 -9.42 -15.61 7.74
N ASN A 279 -10.14 -16.43 6.99
CA ASN A 279 -10.98 -16.01 5.88
C ASN A 279 -12.38 -15.60 6.38
N TYR A 280 -12.88 -14.48 5.84
CA TYR A 280 -14.22 -13.98 6.13
C TYR A 280 -15.05 -13.97 4.85
N ARG A 281 -16.30 -14.42 4.93
CA ARG A 281 -17.24 -14.41 3.78
C ARG A 281 -17.68 -12.99 3.40
N GLU A 282 -17.84 -12.14 4.42
CA GLU A 282 -18.29 -10.76 4.24
C GLU A 282 -17.10 -9.83 4.03
N THR A 283 -17.18 -9.04 2.97
CA THR A 283 -16.17 -8.02 2.67
C THR A 283 -16.53 -6.68 3.32
N VAL A 284 -15.52 -5.89 3.61
CA VAL A 284 -15.68 -4.53 4.15
C VAL A 284 -15.85 -3.53 3.00
N ALA A 285 -16.95 -2.79 3.01
CA ALA A 285 -17.19 -1.73 2.03
C ALA A 285 -16.19 -0.59 2.22
N MET A 286 -15.65 -0.05 1.13
CA MET A 286 -14.70 1.06 1.18
C MET A 286 -15.26 2.30 1.89
N TRP A 287 -16.58 2.51 1.78
CA TRP A 287 -17.24 3.66 2.35
C TRP A 287 -17.13 3.72 3.87
N SER A 288 -17.25 2.60 4.56
CA SER A 288 -17.14 2.55 6.02
C SER A 288 -15.78 3.01 6.56
N ALA A 289 -14.74 2.98 5.72
CA ALA A 289 -13.41 3.44 6.12
C ALA A 289 -13.18 4.94 5.91
N ILE A 290 -14.03 5.63 5.13
CA ILE A 290 -13.81 7.03 4.77
C ILE A 290 -15.01 7.97 4.98
N GLU A 291 -16.19 7.45 5.32
CA GLU A 291 -17.43 8.24 5.42
C GLU A 291 -17.45 9.29 6.52
N ASP A 292 -16.62 9.11 7.53
CA ASP A 292 -16.45 10.04 8.65
C ASP A 292 -15.52 11.20 8.31
N LEU A 293 -14.69 11.11 7.27
CA LEU A 293 -13.73 12.14 6.90
C LEU A 293 -14.41 13.43 6.39
N PRO A 294 -13.76 14.59 6.55
CA PRO A 294 -14.29 15.86 6.05
C PRO A 294 -14.64 15.81 4.57
N ARG A 295 -15.77 16.37 4.20
CA ARG A 295 -16.18 16.46 2.79
C ARG A 295 -15.42 17.61 2.11
N LEU A 296 -14.89 17.33 0.91
CA LEU A 296 -14.07 18.27 0.15
C LEU A 296 -14.59 18.39 -1.29
N ARG A 297 -14.37 19.53 -1.93
CA ARG A 297 -14.40 19.68 -3.38
C ARG A 297 -13.02 19.48 -4.00
N SER A 298 -12.94 19.22 -5.29
CA SER A 298 -11.66 19.34 -6.01
C SER A 298 -11.23 20.81 -6.15
N ARG A 299 -9.93 20.99 -6.41
CA ARG A 299 -9.45 22.26 -7.00
C ARG A 299 -9.70 22.25 -8.51
N LEU A 300 -9.68 23.43 -9.12
CA LEU A 300 -9.56 23.58 -10.57
C LEU A 300 -8.07 23.62 -10.93
N SER A 301 -7.68 22.92 -12.00
CA SER A 301 -6.28 22.87 -12.44
C SER A 301 -5.86 24.11 -13.25
N SER A 302 -6.80 24.93 -13.67
CA SER A 302 -6.55 26.15 -14.44
C SER A 302 -7.62 27.21 -14.14
N GLY A 303 -7.25 28.48 -14.25
CA GLY A 303 -8.11 29.61 -13.95
C GLY A 303 -8.25 29.89 -12.44
N THR A 304 -9.24 30.73 -12.09
CA THR A 304 -9.55 31.04 -10.68
C THR A 304 -10.18 29.83 -10.00
N ASP A 305 -9.64 29.42 -8.87
CA ASP A 305 -10.19 28.34 -8.04
C ASP A 305 -11.04 28.93 -6.90
N SER A 306 -12.34 29.02 -7.12
CA SER A 306 -13.33 29.31 -6.07
C SER A 306 -14.44 28.25 -6.06
N SER A 307 -15.21 28.19 -4.99
CA SER A 307 -16.33 27.26 -4.89
C SER A 307 -17.42 27.56 -5.91
N ASP A 308 -17.69 28.83 -6.20
CA ASP A 308 -18.71 29.23 -7.18
C ASP A 308 -18.27 28.82 -8.59
N VAL A 309 -17.01 29.13 -8.98
CA VAL A 309 -16.46 28.75 -10.28
C VAL A 309 -16.44 27.23 -10.45
N TRP A 310 -16.15 26.50 -9.38
CA TRP A 310 -16.17 25.03 -9.39
C TRP A 310 -17.59 24.48 -9.58
N VAL A 311 -18.59 25.02 -8.87
CA VAL A 311 -20.01 24.65 -9.05
C VAL A 311 -20.48 24.94 -10.46
N ASP A 312 -20.19 26.15 -10.98
CA ASP A 312 -20.57 26.56 -12.33
C ASP A 312 -19.91 25.65 -13.40
N ALA A 313 -18.63 25.31 -13.20
CA ALA A 313 -17.93 24.41 -14.09
C ALA A 313 -18.60 23.02 -14.18
N ILE A 314 -19.13 22.49 -13.07
CA ILE A 314 -19.85 21.20 -13.08
C ILE A 314 -21.25 21.36 -13.68
N ARG A 315 -21.97 22.43 -13.36
CA ARG A 315 -23.32 22.71 -13.89
C ARG A 315 -23.36 22.82 -15.41
N GLU A 316 -22.27 23.23 -16.04
CA GLU A 316 -22.19 23.23 -17.51
C GLU A 316 -22.35 21.84 -18.14
N LEU A 317 -22.20 20.77 -17.36
CA LEU A 317 -22.48 19.41 -17.82
C LEU A 317 -23.88 19.26 -18.45
N VAL A 318 -24.90 20.00 -17.94
CA VAL A 318 -26.27 19.99 -18.46
C VAL A 318 -26.35 20.51 -19.89
N LYS A 319 -25.43 21.39 -20.30
CA LYS A 319 -25.40 21.96 -21.67
C LYS A 319 -24.95 20.94 -22.72
N ILE A 320 -24.51 19.76 -22.30
CA ILE A 320 -24.07 18.69 -23.20
C ILE A 320 -25.31 17.98 -23.77
N LYS A 321 -25.71 18.35 -25.00
CA LYS A 321 -26.91 17.81 -25.68
C LYS A 321 -27.02 16.28 -25.66
N ALA A 322 -25.91 15.56 -25.69
CA ALA A 322 -25.91 14.10 -25.67
C ALA A 322 -26.43 13.50 -24.35
N LEU A 323 -26.43 14.24 -23.25
CA LEU A 323 -27.07 13.81 -21.99
C LEU A 323 -28.60 13.87 -22.10
N CYS A 324 -29.12 14.83 -22.86
CA CYS A 324 -30.56 15.08 -23.02
C CYS A 324 -31.23 14.23 -24.11
N ASN A 325 -30.45 13.62 -25.01
CA ASN A 325 -30.99 12.95 -26.23
C ASN A 325 -31.19 11.44 -26.07
N GLY A 326 -31.44 10.92 -24.86
CA GLY A 326 -31.69 9.49 -24.64
C GLY A 326 -30.46 8.58 -24.78
N SER A 327 -29.25 9.13 -24.91
CA SER A 327 -28.01 8.34 -24.99
C SER A 327 -27.50 7.87 -23.63
N VAL A 328 -28.15 8.28 -22.54
CA VAL A 328 -27.85 7.93 -21.15
C VAL A 328 -29.11 7.30 -20.53
N ASP A 329 -28.94 6.26 -19.71
CA ASP A 329 -30.02 5.66 -18.90
C ASP A 329 -30.78 6.77 -18.14
N ASP A 330 -32.11 6.81 -18.23
CA ASP A 330 -32.96 7.83 -17.63
C ASP A 330 -32.76 7.96 -16.11
N ARG A 331 -32.45 6.86 -15.43
CA ARG A 331 -32.16 6.86 -13.99
C ARG A 331 -30.83 7.57 -13.69
N VAL A 332 -29.83 7.40 -14.55
CA VAL A 332 -28.54 8.11 -14.43
C VAL A 332 -28.74 9.60 -14.70
N PHE A 333 -29.53 9.93 -15.74
CA PHE A 333 -29.87 11.31 -16.06
C PHE A 333 -30.63 12.01 -14.91
N ALA A 334 -31.63 11.35 -14.34
CA ALA A 334 -32.36 11.85 -13.18
C ALA A 334 -31.46 12.05 -11.96
N ALA A 335 -30.52 11.11 -11.73
CA ALA A 335 -29.52 11.24 -10.67
C ALA A 335 -28.57 12.44 -10.90
N ILE A 336 -28.12 12.66 -12.14
CA ILE A 336 -27.31 13.83 -12.52
C ILE A 336 -28.07 15.12 -12.20
N SER A 337 -29.28 15.27 -12.70
CA SER A 337 -30.10 16.48 -12.49
C SER A 337 -30.29 16.77 -11.00
N SER A 338 -30.77 15.79 -10.23
CA SER A 338 -30.97 15.93 -8.78
C SER A 338 -29.69 16.30 -8.02
N LYS A 339 -28.52 15.77 -8.42
CA LYS A 339 -27.26 16.08 -7.75
C LYS A 339 -26.68 17.43 -8.15
N LEU A 340 -26.92 17.89 -9.38
CA LEU A 340 -26.53 19.23 -9.81
C LEU A 340 -27.26 20.33 -9.01
N ASP A 341 -28.54 20.11 -8.71
CA ASP A 341 -29.33 21.02 -7.86
C ASP A 341 -28.83 21.05 -6.41
N SER A 342 -28.22 19.95 -5.95
CA SER A 342 -27.70 19.78 -4.60
C SER A 342 -26.23 20.21 -4.43
N LEU A 343 -25.56 20.70 -5.46
CA LEU A 343 -24.19 21.18 -5.36
C LEU A 343 -24.09 22.39 -4.42
N SER A 344 -23.09 22.36 -3.54
CA SER A 344 -22.88 23.39 -2.51
C SER A 344 -21.57 24.14 -2.73
N THR A 345 -21.57 25.43 -2.49
CA THR A 345 -20.39 26.30 -2.48
C THR A 345 -19.63 26.27 -1.14
N ASN A 346 -20.12 25.51 -0.15
CA ASN A 346 -19.55 25.50 1.21
C ASN A 346 -18.44 24.44 1.41
N LEU A 347 -18.01 23.73 0.36
CA LEU A 347 -16.97 22.72 0.48
C LEU A 347 -15.58 23.35 0.31
N SER A 348 -14.69 23.06 1.25
CA SER A 348 -13.27 23.42 1.14
C SER A 348 -12.52 22.44 0.22
N THR A 349 -11.29 22.79 -0.13
CA THR A 349 -10.36 21.92 -0.85
C THR A 349 -9.47 21.09 0.08
N GLY A 350 -9.68 21.25 1.38
CA GLY A 350 -8.86 20.58 2.41
C GLY A 350 -7.52 21.26 2.67
N ASN A 351 -6.76 20.67 3.58
CA ASN A 351 -5.44 21.16 3.98
C ASN A 351 -4.53 19.99 4.43
N ALA A 352 -3.27 20.29 4.69
CA ALA A 352 -2.31 19.35 5.28
C ALA A 352 -2.80 18.80 6.63
N PHE A 353 -3.43 19.65 7.43
CA PHE A 353 -4.19 19.28 8.63
C PHE A 353 -5.57 19.98 8.60
N ILE A 354 -6.60 19.25 9.01
CA ILE A 354 -7.96 19.76 9.20
C ILE A 354 -8.42 19.37 10.60
N GLU A 355 -8.82 20.35 11.41
CA GLU A 355 -9.47 20.10 12.70
C GLU A 355 -10.79 19.35 12.47
N TRP A 356 -10.95 18.21 13.13
CA TRP A 356 -12.07 17.30 12.89
C TRP A 356 -12.28 16.35 14.05
N HIS A 357 -13.53 16.18 14.46
CA HIS A 357 -13.89 15.45 15.68
C HIS A 357 -14.84 14.26 15.43
N LYS A 358 -15.22 14.01 14.17
CA LYS A 358 -16.09 12.87 13.88
C LYS A 358 -15.29 11.57 13.95
N GLU A 359 -15.76 10.65 14.76
CA GLU A 359 -15.14 9.36 14.98
C GLU A 359 -15.53 8.37 13.87
N PRO A 360 -14.59 7.54 13.37
CA PRO A 360 -14.90 6.45 12.46
C PRO A 360 -15.70 5.34 13.16
N GLN A 361 -16.62 4.72 12.44
CA GLN A 361 -17.33 3.54 12.93
C GLN A 361 -16.52 2.26 12.68
N PHE A 362 -15.86 2.18 11.54
CA PHE A 362 -15.00 1.06 11.20
C PHE A 362 -13.64 1.17 11.88
N GLN A 363 -13.27 0.15 12.65
CA GLN A 363 -11.96 0.07 13.33
C GLN A 363 -11.60 1.35 14.11
N LYS A 364 -12.54 1.90 14.89
CA LYS A 364 -12.37 3.14 15.65
C LYS A 364 -11.07 3.14 16.46
N ASP A 365 -10.82 2.13 17.26
CA ASP A 365 -9.64 2.04 18.15
C ASP A 365 -8.32 1.95 17.40
N TRP A 366 -8.38 1.62 16.10
CA TRP A 366 -7.22 1.58 15.22
C TRP A 366 -6.99 2.92 14.51
N PHE A 367 -8.03 3.52 13.95
CA PHE A 367 -7.89 4.74 13.17
C PHE A 367 -7.86 6.01 14.01
N TYR A 368 -8.71 6.10 15.01
CA TYR A 368 -8.94 7.33 15.75
C TYR A 368 -7.93 7.55 16.86
N ASP A 369 -7.31 8.72 16.84
CA ASP A 369 -6.49 9.21 17.93
C ASP A 369 -7.07 10.54 18.43
N PRO A 370 -7.74 10.58 19.60
CA PRO A 370 -8.41 11.79 20.09
C PRO A 370 -7.43 12.95 20.36
N ARG A 371 -6.16 12.66 20.59
CA ARG A 371 -5.13 13.68 20.81
C ARG A 371 -4.75 14.42 19.52
N LEU A 372 -4.96 13.80 18.36
CA LEU A 372 -4.71 14.43 17.06
C LEU A 372 -5.68 15.59 16.81
N ARG A 373 -6.93 15.49 17.29
CA ARG A 373 -8.02 16.49 17.12
C ARG A 373 -8.32 16.83 15.67
N GLY A 374 -8.01 15.94 14.75
CA GLY A 374 -8.19 16.21 13.32
C GLY A 374 -7.68 15.11 12.41
N VAL A 375 -7.47 15.46 11.16
CA VAL A 375 -6.94 14.56 10.13
C VAL A 375 -5.81 15.21 9.33
N CYS A 376 -4.74 14.44 9.09
CA CYS A 376 -3.58 14.85 8.30
C CYS A 376 -3.69 14.40 6.84
N ASN A 377 -2.96 15.06 5.93
CA ASN A 377 -2.86 14.70 4.51
C ASN A 377 -4.22 14.62 3.78
N HIS A 378 -5.20 15.46 4.19
CA HIS A 378 -6.55 15.46 3.61
C HIS A 378 -6.78 16.71 2.76
N VAL A 379 -6.10 16.75 1.62
CA VAL A 379 -6.16 17.84 0.64
C VAL A 379 -6.51 17.29 -0.74
N SER A 380 -7.45 17.93 -1.42
CA SER A 380 -7.85 17.56 -2.77
C SER A 380 -6.87 18.08 -3.81
N ARG A 381 -6.74 17.36 -4.92
CA ARG A 381 -5.97 17.84 -6.07
C ARG A 381 -6.83 18.65 -7.04
N GLY A 382 -6.16 19.38 -7.97
CA GLY A 382 -6.81 20.07 -9.07
C GLY A 382 -7.16 19.10 -10.20
N HIS A 383 -8.32 19.33 -10.83
CA HIS A 383 -8.78 18.62 -12.02
C HIS A 383 -9.20 19.60 -13.11
N MET A 384 -9.09 19.19 -14.36
CA MET A 384 -9.61 19.95 -15.50
C MET A 384 -11.15 19.93 -15.47
N LYS A 385 -11.79 20.94 -15.98
CA LYS A 385 -13.25 21.03 -16.11
C LYS A 385 -13.86 19.79 -16.79
N SER A 386 -13.23 19.32 -17.86
CA SER A 386 -13.67 18.11 -18.56
C SER A 386 -13.55 16.84 -17.70
N ASP A 387 -12.61 16.78 -16.75
CA ASP A 387 -12.50 15.66 -15.82
C ASP A 387 -13.56 15.74 -14.72
N LEU A 388 -13.95 16.95 -14.28
CA LEU A 388 -15.07 17.11 -13.35
C LEU A 388 -16.37 16.58 -13.96
N TRP A 389 -16.64 16.84 -15.24
CA TRP A 389 -17.81 16.28 -15.94
C TRP A 389 -17.79 14.74 -15.97
N ARG A 390 -16.64 14.16 -16.27
CA ARG A 390 -16.45 12.71 -16.27
C ARG A 390 -16.64 12.12 -14.86
N TYR A 391 -16.08 12.76 -13.86
CA TYR A 391 -16.15 12.29 -12.47
C TYR A 391 -17.58 12.38 -11.94
N PHE A 392 -18.27 13.48 -12.20
CA PHE A 392 -19.65 13.64 -11.80
C PHE A 392 -20.57 12.62 -12.46
N PHE A 393 -20.46 12.44 -13.78
CA PHE A 393 -21.17 11.41 -14.52
C PHE A 393 -20.87 10.02 -13.94
N ALA A 394 -19.59 9.67 -13.79
CA ALA A 394 -19.17 8.35 -13.32
C ALA A 394 -19.68 8.06 -11.91
N ALA A 395 -19.66 9.06 -11.01
CA ALA A 395 -20.16 8.89 -9.64
C ALA A 395 -21.69 8.72 -9.61
N CYS A 396 -22.45 9.49 -10.42
CA CYS A 396 -23.90 9.29 -10.58
C CYS A 396 -24.21 7.91 -11.17
N TYR A 397 -23.50 7.49 -12.22
CA TYR A 397 -23.64 6.17 -12.80
C TYR A 397 -23.41 5.06 -11.78
N ALA A 398 -22.34 5.17 -10.99
CA ALA A 398 -22.01 4.18 -9.96
C ALA A 398 -23.05 4.16 -8.81
N ALA A 399 -23.63 5.29 -8.47
CA ALA A 399 -24.69 5.36 -7.47
C ALA A 399 -25.95 4.60 -7.90
N VAL A 400 -26.30 4.65 -9.21
CA VAL A 400 -27.46 3.95 -9.80
C VAL A 400 -27.15 2.46 -10.00
N HIS A 401 -26.07 2.15 -10.71
CA HIS A 401 -25.80 0.78 -11.18
C HIS A 401 -24.97 -0.08 -10.21
N LYS A 402 -24.49 0.47 -9.09
CA LYS A 402 -23.61 -0.22 -8.12
C LYS A 402 -22.34 -0.82 -8.76
N LYS A 403 -21.88 -0.21 -9.85
CA LYS A 403 -20.65 -0.54 -10.59
C LYS A 403 -20.06 0.72 -11.21
N SER A 404 -18.74 0.75 -11.37
CA SER A 404 -18.07 1.83 -12.10
C SER A 404 -18.38 1.75 -13.59
N PRO A 405 -18.65 2.88 -14.29
CA PRO A 405 -18.75 2.88 -15.73
C PRO A 405 -17.40 2.53 -16.38
N LYS A 406 -17.46 1.99 -17.59
CA LYS A 406 -16.33 1.86 -18.52
C LYS A 406 -16.44 2.93 -19.60
N LEU A 407 -15.37 3.21 -20.34
CA LEU A 407 -15.39 4.22 -21.43
C LEU A 407 -16.57 4.05 -22.40
N PRO A 408 -16.97 2.81 -22.80
CA PRO A 408 -18.15 2.63 -23.64
C PRO A 408 -19.48 3.08 -23.02
N ASP A 409 -19.57 3.20 -21.70
CA ASP A 409 -20.76 3.66 -20.97
C ASP A 409 -20.87 5.19 -20.93
N PHE A 410 -19.78 5.91 -21.28
CA PHE A 410 -19.78 7.37 -21.31
C PHE A 410 -20.43 7.89 -22.60
N PRO A 411 -21.23 8.99 -22.52
CA PRO A 411 -21.68 9.69 -23.72
C PRO A 411 -20.48 10.26 -24.50
N ALA A 412 -20.58 10.28 -25.82
CA ALA A 412 -19.48 10.65 -26.72
C ALA A 412 -18.76 11.97 -26.35
N PRO A 413 -19.44 13.06 -25.96
CA PRO A 413 -18.77 14.31 -25.56
C PRO A 413 -17.93 14.22 -24.27
N LEU A 414 -18.16 13.21 -23.44
CA LEU A 414 -17.37 12.96 -22.21
C LEU A 414 -16.17 12.04 -22.45
N LEU A 415 -16.05 11.43 -23.60
CA LEU A 415 -14.89 10.62 -23.93
C LEU A 415 -13.61 11.47 -23.98
N PRO A 416 -12.47 10.95 -23.51
CA PRO A 416 -11.21 11.67 -23.63
C PRO A 416 -10.79 11.77 -25.11
N LYS A 417 -10.27 12.94 -25.49
CA LYS A 417 -9.71 13.17 -26.83
C LYS A 417 -8.30 12.55 -26.91
N HIS A 418 -8.23 11.22 -27.02
CA HIS A 418 -6.98 10.48 -27.09
C HIS A 418 -7.02 9.54 -28.30
N GLU A 419 -5.89 9.33 -28.96
CA GLU A 419 -5.77 8.45 -30.14
C GLU A 419 -6.35 7.04 -29.91
N ASN A 420 -6.19 6.50 -28.69
CA ASN A 420 -6.72 5.19 -28.30
C ASN A 420 -8.26 5.16 -28.08
N VAL A 421 -8.95 6.29 -28.23
CA VAL A 421 -10.39 6.42 -27.98
C VAL A 421 -11.09 7.10 -29.15
N THR A 422 -10.45 8.12 -29.75
CA THR A 422 -11.01 8.90 -30.86
C THR A 422 -10.97 8.07 -32.15
N GLY A 423 -12.14 7.80 -32.75
CA GLY A 423 -12.24 7.03 -33.99
C GLY A 423 -12.10 5.50 -33.81
N VAL A 424 -12.05 5.03 -32.57
CA VAL A 424 -11.93 3.59 -32.26
C VAL A 424 -13.30 3.04 -31.86
N ASP A 425 -13.66 1.86 -32.38
CA ASP A 425 -14.89 1.18 -31.98
C ASP A 425 -14.89 0.91 -30.47
N LYS A 426 -16.06 1.02 -29.82
CA LYS A 426 -16.22 0.80 -28.37
C LYS A 426 -15.64 -0.54 -27.88
N LYS A 427 -15.69 -1.58 -28.71
CA LYS A 427 -15.14 -2.93 -28.42
C LYS A 427 -13.62 -2.99 -28.45
N ASP A 428 -12.96 -2.07 -29.15
CA ASP A 428 -11.50 -2.08 -29.39
C ASP A 428 -10.76 -1.03 -28.56
N MET A 429 -11.46 -0.21 -27.77
CA MET A 429 -10.86 0.77 -26.87
C MET A 429 -9.91 0.12 -25.89
N ILE A 430 -8.70 0.68 -25.76
CA ILE A 430 -7.71 0.28 -24.76
C ILE A 430 -7.98 1.06 -23.46
N PHE A 431 -7.68 0.46 -22.29
CA PHE A 431 -7.89 1.07 -20.97
C PHE A 431 -9.34 1.52 -20.71
N LYS A 432 -10.29 0.65 -21.03
CA LYS A 432 -11.75 0.91 -20.91
C LYS A 432 -12.20 1.39 -19.53
N ASP A 433 -11.42 1.13 -18.49
CA ASP A 433 -11.72 1.43 -17.10
C ASP A 433 -10.99 2.68 -16.54
N ARG A 434 -10.48 3.54 -17.41
CA ARG A 434 -9.65 4.71 -17.01
C ARG A 434 -10.32 5.65 -16.02
N PHE A 435 -11.64 5.90 -16.14
CA PHE A 435 -12.39 6.75 -15.21
C PHE A 435 -13.16 5.88 -14.22
N ARG A 436 -12.42 5.28 -13.28
CA ARG A 436 -12.98 4.32 -12.33
C ARG A 436 -13.41 4.99 -11.03
N VAL A 437 -14.70 4.88 -10.72
CA VAL A 437 -15.25 5.26 -9.41
C VAL A 437 -15.08 4.12 -8.42
N GLN A 438 -14.71 4.47 -7.20
CA GLN A 438 -14.73 3.53 -6.08
C GLN A 438 -16.18 3.36 -5.61
N VAL A 439 -16.71 2.13 -5.64
CA VAL A 439 -18.12 1.86 -5.36
C VAL A 439 -18.35 1.76 -3.86
N ARG A 440 -19.25 2.59 -3.31
CA ARG A 440 -19.50 2.69 -1.85
C ARG A 440 -19.68 1.35 -1.15
N SER A 441 -20.46 0.43 -1.73
CA SER A 441 -20.85 -0.85 -1.14
C SER A 441 -19.87 -2.00 -1.38
N LYS A 442 -18.71 -1.72 -1.98
CA LYS A 442 -17.68 -2.72 -2.30
C LYS A 442 -16.34 -2.34 -1.68
N PRO A 443 -15.43 -3.29 -1.49
CA PRO A 443 -14.03 -2.94 -1.22
C PRO A 443 -13.47 -2.05 -2.34
N ALA A 444 -12.61 -1.10 -1.99
CA ALA A 444 -11.90 -0.29 -2.99
C ALA A 444 -11.06 -1.19 -3.91
N THR A 445 -10.85 -0.76 -5.14
CA THR A 445 -9.83 -1.41 -5.98
C THR A 445 -8.43 -1.16 -5.42
N THR A 446 -7.47 -2.00 -5.76
CA THR A 446 -6.08 -1.85 -5.27
C THR A 446 -5.57 -0.43 -5.41
N ILE A 447 -5.29 0.24 -4.31
CA ILE A 447 -4.60 1.53 -4.28
C ILE A 447 -3.15 1.30 -4.72
N THR A 448 -2.75 1.92 -5.81
CA THR A 448 -1.41 1.81 -6.39
C THR A 448 -0.71 3.16 -6.40
N CYS A 449 0.61 3.18 -6.55
CA CYS A 449 1.38 4.43 -6.68
C CYS A 449 0.90 5.32 -7.85
N HIS A 450 0.21 4.77 -8.85
CA HIS A 450 -0.36 5.51 -9.97
C HIS A 450 -1.44 6.51 -9.56
N ILE A 451 -2.06 6.38 -8.37
CA ILE A 451 -2.95 7.40 -7.82
C ILE A 451 -2.25 8.77 -7.72
N GLY A 452 -0.92 8.79 -7.57
CA GLY A 452 -0.11 10.01 -7.57
C GLY A 452 -0.11 10.78 -8.90
N LYS A 453 -0.48 10.16 -10.05
CA LYS A 453 -0.47 10.80 -11.38
C LYS A 453 -1.67 11.72 -11.60
N ASP A 454 -2.83 11.13 -11.89
CA ASP A 454 -4.04 11.87 -12.27
C ASP A 454 -5.28 11.57 -11.40
N GLY A 455 -5.28 10.42 -10.71
CA GLY A 455 -6.39 9.98 -9.86
C GLY A 455 -7.60 9.42 -10.63
N HIS A 456 -7.54 9.28 -11.95
CA HIS A 456 -8.67 8.83 -12.77
C HIS A 456 -9.18 7.42 -12.44
N TYR A 457 -8.34 6.55 -11.88
CA TYR A 457 -8.72 5.22 -11.42
C TYR A 457 -9.30 5.20 -10.00
N PHE A 458 -9.34 6.36 -9.32
CA PHE A 458 -9.67 6.48 -7.90
C PHE A 458 -10.64 7.64 -7.64
N ILE A 459 -11.72 7.70 -8.44
CA ILE A 459 -12.74 8.74 -8.33
C ILE A 459 -13.57 8.48 -7.06
N HIS A 460 -13.78 9.54 -6.28
CA HIS A 460 -14.59 9.52 -5.07
C HIS A 460 -16.05 9.20 -5.38
N PRO A 461 -16.74 8.33 -4.60
CA PRO A 461 -18.09 7.86 -4.91
C PRO A 461 -19.21 8.88 -4.69
N ASP A 462 -18.95 9.98 -3.98
CA ASP A 462 -19.93 11.03 -3.77
C ASP A 462 -19.84 12.09 -4.89
N PRO A 463 -20.83 12.17 -5.80
CA PRO A 463 -20.81 13.14 -6.90
C PRO A 463 -20.76 14.58 -6.43
N LEU A 464 -21.27 14.89 -5.23
CA LEU A 464 -21.26 16.25 -4.67
C LEU A 464 -19.86 16.72 -4.25
N GLN A 465 -18.87 15.83 -4.19
CA GLN A 465 -17.47 16.16 -3.95
C GLN A 465 -16.66 16.23 -5.25
N CYS A 466 -17.10 15.57 -6.30
CA CYS A 466 -16.58 15.59 -7.69
C CYS A 466 -15.04 15.68 -7.77
N ARG A 467 -14.34 14.68 -7.27
CA ARG A 467 -12.87 14.62 -7.15
C ARG A 467 -12.33 13.20 -7.12
N SER A 468 -11.04 13.04 -7.22
CA SER A 468 -10.36 11.80 -6.83
C SER A 468 -10.19 11.70 -5.31
N LEU A 469 -9.85 10.50 -4.81
CA LEU A 469 -9.52 10.28 -3.41
C LEU A 469 -8.32 11.14 -2.99
N THR A 470 -8.32 11.62 -1.74
CA THR A 470 -7.18 12.28 -1.10
C THR A 470 -6.16 11.26 -0.62
N VAL A 471 -4.98 11.73 -0.17
CA VAL A 471 -3.96 10.87 0.46
C VAL A 471 -4.53 10.20 1.71
N ARG A 472 -5.26 10.95 2.58
CA ARG A 472 -5.87 10.38 3.79
C ARG A 472 -6.91 9.30 3.50
N GLU A 473 -7.77 9.51 2.52
CA GLU A 473 -8.73 8.48 2.11
C GLU A 473 -8.03 7.23 1.57
N ALA A 474 -7.02 7.41 0.72
CA ALA A 474 -6.20 6.29 0.25
C ALA A 474 -5.48 5.58 1.42
N ALA A 475 -4.97 6.32 2.40
CA ALA A 475 -4.32 5.78 3.59
C ALA A 475 -5.29 4.99 4.49
N ARG A 476 -6.53 5.49 4.68
CA ARG A 476 -7.59 4.77 5.39
C ARG A 476 -7.96 3.45 4.70
N LEU A 477 -8.05 3.45 3.37
CA LEU A 477 -8.28 2.24 2.57
C LEU A 477 -7.10 1.26 2.63
N GLN A 478 -5.89 1.76 2.81
CA GLN A 478 -4.68 0.99 3.10
C GLN A 478 -4.51 0.66 4.59
N THR A 479 -5.49 1.04 5.41
CA THR A 479 -5.54 0.79 6.86
C THR A 479 -4.44 1.45 7.69
N PHE A 480 -3.88 2.58 7.26
CA PHE A 480 -3.02 3.40 8.12
C PHE A 480 -3.84 4.20 9.14
N PRO A 481 -3.40 4.30 10.41
CA PRO A 481 -4.08 5.12 11.42
C PRO A 481 -3.99 6.62 11.11
N ASP A 482 -4.89 7.43 11.67
CA ASP A 482 -5.00 8.86 11.33
C ASP A 482 -3.81 9.68 11.80
N ASN A 483 -3.16 9.28 12.87
CA ASN A 483 -1.94 9.90 13.37
C ASN A 483 -0.67 9.48 12.60
N TYR A 484 -0.84 8.82 11.44
CA TYR A 484 0.26 8.51 10.53
C TYR A 484 0.41 9.62 9.49
N LEU A 485 1.40 10.47 9.64
CA LEU A 485 1.68 11.57 8.72
C LEU A 485 2.63 11.10 7.62
N PHE A 486 2.24 11.30 6.36
CA PHE A 486 3.09 11.04 5.18
C PHE A 486 3.85 12.30 4.81
N ALA A 487 5.18 12.22 4.78
CA ALA A 487 6.06 13.33 4.46
C ALA A 487 6.21 13.57 2.94
N GLY A 488 6.69 14.74 2.59
CA GLY A 488 7.00 15.14 1.21
C GLY A 488 5.81 15.70 0.43
N PRO A 489 6.01 15.98 -0.86
CA PRO A 489 4.95 16.50 -1.73
C PRO A 489 3.84 15.47 -1.93
N VAL A 490 2.62 15.91 -2.24
CA VAL A 490 1.41 15.08 -2.36
C VAL A 490 1.62 13.86 -3.27
N THR A 491 2.38 13.99 -4.35
CA THR A 491 2.71 12.86 -5.24
C THR A 491 3.52 11.79 -4.52
N ALA A 492 4.51 12.17 -3.72
CA ALA A 492 5.32 11.25 -2.92
C ALA A 492 4.47 10.59 -1.81
N GLN A 493 3.56 11.34 -1.19
CA GLN A 493 2.62 10.79 -0.20
C GLN A 493 1.74 9.68 -0.80
N TYR A 494 1.17 9.91 -1.99
CA TYR A 494 0.41 8.86 -2.70
C TYR A 494 1.25 7.65 -3.08
N GLN A 495 2.51 7.86 -3.49
CA GLN A 495 3.42 6.76 -3.82
C GLN A 495 3.70 5.90 -2.60
N GLN A 496 3.96 6.50 -1.44
CA GLN A 496 4.15 5.81 -0.17
C GLN A 496 2.93 4.96 0.18
N VAL A 497 1.74 5.55 0.17
CA VAL A 497 0.49 4.83 0.45
C VAL A 497 0.26 3.69 -0.53
N GLY A 498 0.46 3.92 -1.84
CA GLY A 498 0.22 2.91 -2.88
C GLY A 498 1.17 1.72 -2.85
N ASN A 499 2.41 1.93 -2.39
CA ASN A 499 3.43 0.89 -2.29
C ASN A 499 3.34 0.08 -0.99
N ALA A 500 2.70 0.60 0.04
CA ALA A 500 2.66 -0.03 1.36
C ALA A 500 1.85 -1.34 1.40
N VAL A 501 2.20 -2.20 2.34
CA VAL A 501 1.34 -3.30 2.82
C VAL A 501 0.36 -2.73 3.84
N PRO A 502 -0.93 -3.11 3.81
CA PRO A 502 -1.90 -2.63 4.80
C PRO A 502 -1.51 -3.02 6.24
N PRO A 503 -1.33 -2.06 7.16
CA PRO A 503 -0.92 -2.36 8.53
C PRO A 503 -1.83 -3.34 9.29
N LEU A 504 -3.16 -3.30 9.08
CA LEU A 504 -4.06 -4.26 9.71
C LEU A 504 -3.88 -5.69 9.19
N LEU A 505 -3.50 -5.87 7.90
CA LEU A 505 -3.13 -7.17 7.37
C LEU A 505 -1.79 -7.63 7.97
N ALA A 506 -0.81 -6.72 8.04
CA ALA A 506 0.49 -7.00 8.65
C ALA A 506 0.36 -7.38 10.14
N ARG A 507 -0.59 -6.78 10.88
CA ARG A 507 -0.90 -7.16 12.27
C ARG A 507 -1.45 -8.59 12.38
N GLN A 508 -2.25 -9.04 11.40
CA GLN A 508 -2.73 -10.43 11.37
C GLN A 508 -1.58 -11.40 11.06
N LEU A 509 -0.67 -11.03 10.14
CA LEU A 509 0.54 -11.81 9.85
C LEU A 509 1.45 -11.91 11.08
N ALA A 510 1.62 -10.81 11.82
CA ALA A 510 2.37 -10.81 13.07
C ALA A 510 1.82 -11.81 14.10
N GLY A 511 0.50 -11.99 14.16
CA GLY A 511 -0.12 -13.00 15.03
C GLY A 511 0.21 -14.44 14.61
N ILE A 512 0.36 -14.72 13.31
CA ILE A 512 0.81 -16.03 12.81
C ILE A 512 2.27 -16.25 13.19
N VAL A 513 3.12 -15.25 12.94
CA VAL A 513 4.56 -15.31 13.24
C VAL A 513 4.82 -15.49 14.74
N TYR A 514 4.04 -14.82 15.59
CA TYR A 514 4.18 -14.92 17.05
C TYR A 514 3.97 -16.36 17.56
N ARG A 515 2.94 -17.04 17.05
CA ARG A 515 2.65 -18.43 17.48
C ARG A 515 3.80 -19.39 17.19
N LEU A 516 4.55 -19.18 16.11
CA LEU A 516 5.72 -20.00 15.78
C LEU A 516 6.91 -19.82 16.74
N PHE A 517 6.90 -18.77 17.56
CA PHE A 517 7.89 -18.60 18.64
C PHE A 517 7.39 -19.13 19.99
N GLU A 518 6.11 -19.44 20.11
CA GLU A 518 5.53 -20.00 21.35
C GLU A 518 5.54 -21.54 21.32
N GLU A 519 5.56 -22.15 20.13
CA GLU A 519 5.70 -23.61 19.90
C GLU A 519 7.17 -24.04 20.01
#